data_09c6040c6b9b31c6579f46855418e2e6
#
_entry.id   09c6040c6b9b31c6579f46855418e2e6
#
_cell.length_a   1.000
_cell.length_b   1.000
_cell.length_c   1.000
_cell.angle_alpha   90.00
_cell.angle_beta   90.00
_cell.angle_gamma   90.00
#
_symmetry.space_group_name_H-M   'P 1'
#
loop_
_entity.id
_entity.type
_entity.pdbx_description
1 polymer ?
#
loop_
_entity_poly.entity_id
_entity_poly.type
_entity_poly.pdbx_seq_one_letter_code
_entity_poly.pdbx_strand_id
1 'polypeptide(L)'
;MTDRRPHHVVLHAVQALPDFRRLLELRAVSQFADGLFQAGLVGGLLFSPERQATPLAIAGAFAALYLPYSLLGPFAGALLDRWDRRQVLIVANLGRLLVMICVGALLATAATDQRILFGALIVNGFTRFVSSGLSAALPHVVPTEQVVSMNSVATACGAVSAFAGANVMLLPRWLLGAGDTSSAVVIWLAAVAVAVALWLSVRFHRHLLGPDDSARAVHGSVTYAVITGWVYGLRSVANVPTVMATLTGLAAHRMVFGINTLMVLVIVRHGGGEHVAGFAVTVVFVAAAGLGSFLGNVVMPAAVRRWGRYATANGALAIAAAVQLAGVGL
;
A
#
# COMPACT_ATOMS: atom_id res chain seq x y z
N MET A 1 18.84 34.33 -8.67
CA MET A 1 17.95 33.20 -8.29
C MET A 1 18.68 31.93 -8.63
N THR A 2 19.29 31.32 -7.63
CA THR A 2 20.17 30.15 -7.79
C THR A 2 19.33 28.90 -8.07
N ASP A 3 19.53 28.34 -9.22
CA ASP A 3 19.03 27.03 -9.67
C ASP A 3 19.61 25.91 -8.77
N ARG A 4 19.03 25.71 -7.60
CA ARG A 4 19.38 24.59 -6.72
C ARG A 4 18.68 23.36 -7.28
N ARG A 5 19.46 22.44 -7.86
CA ARG A 5 18.98 21.16 -8.40
C ARG A 5 18.12 20.44 -7.35
N PRO A 6 16.94 19.92 -7.73
CA PRO A 6 15.95 19.40 -6.78
C PRO A 6 16.48 18.31 -5.82
N HIS A 7 17.50 17.57 -6.22
CA HIS A 7 18.09 16.51 -5.36
C HIS A 7 18.87 17.08 -4.15
N HIS A 8 19.51 18.26 -4.29
CA HIS A 8 20.19 18.88 -3.15
C HIS A 8 19.17 19.41 -2.12
N VAL A 9 18.00 19.86 -2.55
CA VAL A 9 16.93 20.33 -1.66
C VAL A 9 16.38 19.18 -0.84
N VAL A 10 16.15 18.02 -1.44
CA VAL A 10 15.60 16.83 -0.75
C VAL A 10 16.62 16.28 0.27
N LEU A 11 17.86 16.09 -0.11
CA LEU A 11 18.93 15.61 0.79
C LEU A 11 19.14 16.58 1.96
N HIS A 12 19.14 17.88 1.69
CA HIS A 12 19.28 18.91 2.72
C HIS A 12 18.05 18.92 3.67
N ALA A 13 16.84 18.76 3.15
CA ALA A 13 15.62 18.70 3.97
C ALA A 13 15.61 17.46 4.86
N VAL A 14 16.01 16.29 4.37
CA VAL A 14 16.11 15.05 5.16
C VAL A 14 17.15 15.18 6.27
N GLN A 15 18.26 15.88 6.02
CA GLN A 15 19.31 16.12 7.02
C GLN A 15 18.92 17.20 8.04
N ALA A 16 18.21 18.24 7.59
CA ALA A 16 17.81 19.38 8.43
C ALA A 16 16.59 19.11 9.32
N LEU A 17 15.77 18.09 8.97
CA LEU A 17 14.52 17.76 9.67
C LEU A 17 14.61 16.36 10.30
N PRO A 18 15.12 16.25 11.54
CA PRO A 18 15.38 14.94 12.17
C PRO A 18 14.10 14.12 12.39
N ASP A 19 12.97 14.77 12.66
CA ASP A 19 11.68 14.08 12.88
C ASP A 19 11.07 13.60 11.56
N PHE A 20 11.24 14.34 10.47
CA PHE A 20 10.89 13.88 9.14
C PHE A 20 11.74 12.68 8.71
N ARG A 21 13.04 12.70 8.98
CA ARG A 21 13.92 11.56 8.71
C ARG A 21 13.45 10.31 9.45
N ARG A 22 13.12 10.41 10.74
CA ARG A 22 12.56 9.29 11.53
C ARG A 22 11.25 8.78 10.95
N LEU A 23 10.37 9.70 10.50
CA LEU A 23 9.11 9.33 9.85
C LEU A 23 9.35 8.60 8.53
N LEU A 24 10.34 9.03 7.76
CA LEU A 24 10.75 8.42 6.51
C LEU A 24 11.33 7.01 6.72
N GLU A 25 12.19 6.83 7.74
CA GLU A 25 12.74 5.54 8.16
C GLU A 25 11.62 4.58 8.56
N LEU A 26 10.69 5.03 9.41
CA LEU A 26 9.52 4.23 9.80
C LEU A 26 8.67 3.85 8.59
N ARG A 27 8.43 4.78 7.66
CA ARG A 27 7.68 4.52 6.44
C ARG A 27 8.37 3.50 5.54
N ALA A 28 9.68 3.64 5.33
CA ALA A 28 10.47 2.72 4.52
C ALA A 28 10.43 1.29 5.08
N VAL A 29 10.69 1.12 6.36
CA VAL A 29 10.67 -0.21 7.02
C VAL A 29 9.26 -0.80 7.01
N SER A 30 8.23 0.00 7.27
CA SER A 30 6.83 -0.46 7.26
C SER A 30 6.40 -0.90 5.87
N GLN A 31 6.72 -0.13 4.82
CA GLN A 31 6.38 -0.46 3.43
C GLN A 31 7.19 -1.66 2.91
N PHE A 32 8.44 -1.81 3.34
CA PHE A 32 9.24 -3.00 3.07
C PHE A 32 8.59 -4.26 3.66
N ALA A 33 8.12 -4.18 4.91
CA ALA A 33 7.38 -5.26 5.56
C ALA A 33 6.06 -5.59 4.82
N ASP A 34 5.35 -4.57 4.33
CA ASP A 34 4.13 -4.75 3.55
C ASP A 34 4.41 -5.48 2.23
N GLY A 35 5.49 -5.13 1.54
CA GLY A 35 5.93 -5.81 0.32
C GLY A 35 6.26 -7.28 0.56
N LEU A 36 7.04 -7.58 1.59
CA LEU A 36 7.35 -8.95 2.02
C LEU A 36 6.08 -9.74 2.35
N PHE A 37 5.19 -9.17 3.16
CA PHE A 37 3.96 -9.84 3.59
C PHE A 37 3.06 -10.16 2.41
N GLN A 38 2.83 -9.20 1.51
CA GLN A 38 1.99 -9.40 0.33
C GLN A 38 2.59 -10.46 -0.61
N ALA A 39 3.89 -10.41 -0.85
CA ALA A 39 4.58 -11.39 -1.67
C ALA A 39 4.54 -12.79 -1.04
N GLY A 40 4.77 -12.90 0.28
CA GLY A 40 4.67 -14.16 1.03
C GLY A 40 3.27 -14.76 1.00
N LEU A 41 2.24 -13.92 1.15
CA LEU A 41 0.84 -14.34 1.08
C LEU A 41 0.47 -14.85 -0.32
N VAL A 42 0.83 -14.09 -1.37
CA VAL A 42 0.60 -14.48 -2.77
C VAL A 42 1.35 -15.78 -3.09
N GLY A 43 2.60 -15.89 -2.66
CA GLY A 43 3.40 -17.10 -2.85
C GLY A 43 2.81 -18.32 -2.17
N GLY A 44 2.35 -18.20 -0.93
CA GLY A 44 1.78 -19.28 -0.14
C GLY A 44 0.38 -19.69 -0.57
N LEU A 45 -0.48 -18.76 -0.96
CA LEU A 45 -1.87 -19.07 -1.31
C LEU A 45 -2.05 -19.38 -2.79
N LEU A 46 -1.35 -18.68 -3.69
CA LEU A 46 -1.61 -18.76 -5.12
C LEU A 46 -0.57 -19.58 -5.88
N PHE A 47 0.66 -19.64 -5.39
CA PHE A 47 1.79 -20.29 -6.09
C PHE A 47 2.45 -21.39 -5.29
N SER A 48 1.86 -21.83 -4.18
CA SER A 48 2.29 -23.05 -3.49
C SER A 48 1.81 -24.29 -4.27
N PRO A 49 2.70 -25.24 -4.58
CA PRO A 49 2.29 -26.50 -5.23
C PRO A 49 1.41 -27.37 -4.31
N GLU A 50 1.43 -27.13 -3.01
CA GLU A 50 0.65 -27.85 -2.01
C GLU A 50 -0.83 -27.43 -1.99
N ARG A 51 -1.18 -26.30 -2.63
CA ARG A 51 -2.51 -25.70 -2.61
C ARG A 51 -3.11 -25.60 -4.02
N GLN A 52 -4.34 -26.06 -4.16
CA GLN A 52 -5.11 -25.87 -5.39
C GLN A 52 -5.81 -24.49 -5.33
N ALA A 53 -5.30 -23.52 -6.11
CA ALA A 53 -5.90 -22.19 -6.19
C ALA A 53 -7.08 -22.21 -7.19
N THR A 54 -8.30 -22.30 -6.68
CA THR A 54 -9.51 -22.07 -7.48
C THR A 54 -9.67 -20.57 -7.81
N PRO A 55 -10.39 -20.20 -8.88
CA PRO A 55 -10.68 -18.78 -9.16
C PRO A 55 -11.32 -18.04 -7.97
N LEU A 56 -12.13 -18.73 -7.18
CA LEU A 56 -12.75 -18.16 -5.97
C LEU A 56 -11.70 -17.91 -4.85
N ALA A 57 -10.74 -18.81 -4.67
CA ALA A 57 -9.63 -18.62 -3.71
C ALA A 57 -8.75 -17.44 -4.11
N ILE A 58 -8.46 -17.29 -5.41
CA ILE A 58 -7.73 -16.13 -5.94
C ILE A 58 -8.51 -14.83 -5.66
N ALA A 59 -9.82 -14.80 -5.97
CA ALA A 59 -10.66 -13.64 -5.67
C ALA A 59 -10.72 -13.33 -4.16
N GLY A 60 -10.77 -14.36 -3.31
CA GLY A 60 -10.72 -14.23 -1.84
C GLY A 60 -9.40 -13.63 -1.35
N ALA A 61 -8.27 -14.03 -1.92
CA ALA A 61 -6.95 -13.45 -1.61
C ALA A 61 -6.90 -11.96 -1.97
N PHE A 62 -7.43 -11.56 -3.13
CA PHE A 62 -7.55 -10.15 -3.52
C PHE A 62 -8.50 -9.38 -2.59
N ALA A 63 -9.63 -9.97 -2.21
CA ALA A 63 -10.54 -9.35 -1.25
C ALA A 63 -9.83 -9.11 0.10
N ALA A 64 -9.10 -10.09 0.61
CA ALA A 64 -8.33 -9.93 1.85
C ALA A 64 -7.26 -8.85 1.77
N LEU A 65 -6.63 -8.65 0.60
CA LEU A 65 -5.63 -7.61 0.39
C LEU A 65 -6.24 -6.20 0.31
N TYR A 66 -7.36 -6.04 -0.39
CA TYR A 66 -7.86 -4.71 -0.76
C TYR A 66 -9.12 -4.26 -0.01
N LEU A 67 -9.97 -5.19 0.47
CA LEU A 67 -11.22 -4.87 1.16
C LEU A 67 -11.02 -4.02 2.43
N PRO A 68 -10.00 -4.29 3.29
CA PRO A 68 -9.75 -3.46 4.46
C PRO A 68 -9.45 -1.99 4.13
N TYR A 69 -8.79 -1.74 2.99
CA TYR A 69 -8.51 -0.37 2.56
C TYR A 69 -9.77 0.42 2.26
N SER A 70 -10.78 -0.22 1.67
CA SER A 70 -12.05 0.43 1.35
C SER A 70 -12.95 0.60 2.57
N LEU A 71 -13.04 -0.43 3.42
CA LEU A 71 -13.92 -0.42 4.58
C LEU A 71 -13.35 0.40 5.75
N LEU A 72 -12.07 0.21 6.08
CA LEU A 72 -11.45 0.83 7.25
C LEU A 72 -10.87 2.21 6.97
N GLY A 73 -10.67 2.58 5.69
CA GLY A 73 -10.06 3.86 5.32
C GLY A 73 -10.73 5.08 5.97
N PRO A 74 -12.05 5.24 5.86
CA PRO A 74 -12.77 6.38 6.45
C PRO A 74 -12.74 6.39 7.98
N PHE A 75 -12.83 5.20 8.60
CA PHE A 75 -12.73 5.06 10.06
C PHE A 75 -11.33 5.38 10.56
N ALA A 76 -10.29 4.93 9.84
CA ALA A 76 -8.90 5.24 10.18
C ALA A 76 -8.66 6.75 10.18
N GLY A 77 -9.17 7.50 9.18
CA GLY A 77 -9.10 8.95 9.14
C GLY A 77 -9.74 9.61 10.36
N ALA A 78 -11.01 9.30 10.62
CA ALA A 78 -11.76 9.88 11.73
C ALA A 78 -11.18 9.55 13.12
N LEU A 79 -10.53 8.39 13.28
CA LEU A 79 -9.85 8.02 14.51
C LEU A 79 -8.50 8.76 14.66
N LEU A 80 -7.75 8.91 13.58
CA LEU A 80 -6.46 9.61 13.55
C LEU A 80 -6.59 11.12 13.79
N ASP A 81 -7.75 11.70 13.54
CA ASP A 81 -8.05 13.09 13.89
C ASP A 81 -8.31 13.31 15.39
N ARG A 82 -8.58 12.21 16.14
CA ARG A 82 -8.92 12.27 17.57
C ARG A 82 -7.87 11.65 18.48
N TRP A 83 -7.16 10.63 18.01
CA TRP A 83 -6.21 9.85 18.79
C TRP A 83 -4.77 10.29 18.54
N ASP A 84 -3.93 10.17 19.58
CA ASP A 84 -2.49 10.38 19.43
C ASP A 84 -1.95 9.39 18.36
N ARG A 85 -1.52 9.96 17.24
CA ARG A 85 -1.04 9.20 16.07
C ARG A 85 0.14 8.29 16.41
N ARG A 86 0.99 8.70 17.37
CA ARG A 86 2.06 7.85 17.88
C ARG A 86 1.50 6.58 18.52
N GLN A 87 0.48 6.71 19.37
CA GLN A 87 -0.16 5.54 20.00
C GLN A 87 -0.83 4.64 18.96
N VAL A 88 -1.51 5.23 17.98
CA VAL A 88 -2.11 4.46 16.88
C VAL A 88 -1.05 3.68 16.11
N LEU A 89 0.09 4.28 15.78
CA LEU A 89 1.20 3.60 15.11
C LEU A 89 1.78 2.46 15.96
N ILE A 90 1.94 2.64 17.27
CA ILE A 90 2.43 1.61 18.18
C ILE A 90 1.44 0.44 18.25
N VAL A 91 0.16 0.71 18.52
CA VAL A 91 -0.87 -0.34 18.66
C VAL A 91 -1.07 -1.08 17.34
N ALA A 92 -1.13 -0.36 16.22
CA ALA A 92 -1.30 -0.96 14.91
C ALA A 92 -0.10 -1.83 14.50
N ASN A 93 1.15 -1.38 14.73
CA ASN A 93 2.33 -2.19 14.47
C ASN A 93 2.43 -3.40 15.40
N LEU A 94 2.06 -3.27 16.69
CA LEU A 94 2.02 -4.39 17.62
C LEU A 94 0.98 -5.43 17.19
N GLY A 95 -0.25 -5.01 16.90
CA GLY A 95 -1.32 -5.90 16.42
C GLY A 95 -0.92 -6.60 15.11
N ARG A 96 -0.33 -5.85 14.17
CA ARG A 96 0.18 -6.38 12.91
C ARG A 96 1.29 -7.43 13.13
N LEU A 97 2.23 -7.14 14.02
CA LEU A 97 3.32 -8.07 14.38
C LEU A 97 2.77 -9.41 14.91
N LEU A 98 1.87 -9.35 15.87
CA LEU A 98 1.30 -10.56 16.49
C LEU A 98 0.54 -11.41 15.46
N VAL A 99 -0.30 -10.76 14.64
CA VAL A 99 -1.09 -11.48 13.62
C VAL A 99 -0.19 -12.03 12.50
N MET A 100 0.88 -11.32 12.09
CA MET A 100 1.83 -11.85 11.11
C MET A 100 2.56 -13.09 11.62
N ILE A 101 2.95 -13.13 12.89
CA ILE A 101 3.54 -14.34 13.51
C ILE A 101 2.56 -15.49 13.42
N CYS A 102 1.27 -15.26 13.75
CA CYS A 102 0.23 -16.29 13.65
C CYS A 102 0.01 -16.75 12.20
N VAL A 103 -0.04 -15.82 11.23
CA VAL A 103 -0.23 -16.17 9.79
C VAL A 103 0.96 -17.00 9.28
N GLY A 104 2.18 -16.65 9.66
CA GLY A 104 3.37 -17.45 9.35
C GLY A 104 3.27 -18.87 9.93
N ALA A 105 2.82 -19.00 11.17
CA ALA A 105 2.60 -20.30 11.81
C ALA A 105 1.48 -21.11 11.13
N LEU A 106 0.39 -20.46 10.73
CA LEU A 106 -0.69 -21.10 9.98
C LEU A 106 -0.21 -21.64 8.62
N LEU A 107 0.65 -20.91 7.92
CA LEU A 107 1.28 -21.38 6.69
C LEU A 107 2.22 -22.56 6.96
N ALA A 108 3.09 -22.45 7.95
CA ALA A 108 4.04 -23.53 8.31
C ALA A 108 3.34 -24.85 8.71
N THR A 109 2.12 -24.77 9.22
CA THR A 109 1.30 -25.93 9.62
C THR A 109 0.31 -26.37 8.55
N ALA A 110 0.43 -25.84 7.32
CA ALA A 110 -0.48 -26.12 6.20
C ALA A 110 -1.97 -25.94 6.56
N ALA A 111 -2.27 -24.89 7.35
CA ALA A 111 -3.65 -24.58 7.73
C ALA A 111 -4.51 -24.22 6.51
N THR A 112 -5.82 -24.24 6.69
CA THR A 112 -6.79 -23.93 5.63
C THR A 112 -6.65 -22.50 5.12
N ASP A 113 -6.87 -22.27 3.83
CA ASP A 113 -6.77 -20.96 3.17
C ASP A 113 -7.62 -19.90 3.85
N GLN A 114 -8.82 -20.27 4.32
CA GLN A 114 -9.73 -19.37 5.02
C GLN A 114 -9.13 -18.75 6.29
N ARG A 115 -8.38 -19.54 7.08
CA ARG A 115 -7.73 -19.05 8.32
C ARG A 115 -6.60 -18.08 7.97
N ILE A 116 -5.81 -18.41 6.94
CA ILE A 116 -4.71 -17.57 6.45
C ILE A 116 -5.28 -16.25 5.89
N LEU A 117 -6.34 -16.33 5.07
CA LEU A 117 -7.01 -15.15 4.50
C LEU A 117 -7.62 -14.25 5.58
N PHE A 118 -8.22 -14.84 6.62
CA PHE A 118 -8.74 -14.06 7.75
C PHE A 118 -7.63 -13.34 8.51
N GLY A 119 -6.51 -14.02 8.77
CA GLY A 119 -5.33 -13.38 9.35
C GLY A 119 -4.78 -12.25 8.46
N ALA A 120 -4.70 -12.48 7.15
CA ALA A 120 -4.26 -11.49 6.18
C ALA A 120 -5.18 -10.25 6.15
N LEU A 121 -6.50 -10.46 6.24
CA LEU A 121 -7.49 -9.37 6.35
C LEU A 121 -7.20 -8.48 7.57
N ILE A 122 -6.91 -9.08 8.71
CA ILE A 122 -6.61 -8.35 9.96
C ILE A 122 -5.29 -7.59 9.83
N VAL A 123 -4.23 -8.22 9.29
CA VAL A 123 -2.93 -7.56 9.04
C VAL A 123 -3.12 -6.33 8.15
N ASN A 124 -3.87 -6.48 7.04
CA ASN A 124 -4.13 -5.36 6.12
C ASN A 124 -4.99 -4.27 6.77
N GLY A 125 -5.88 -4.63 7.69
CA GLY A 125 -6.59 -3.67 8.53
C GLY A 125 -5.65 -2.79 9.34
N PHE A 126 -4.71 -3.39 10.08
CA PHE A 126 -3.68 -2.65 10.81
C PHE A 126 -2.76 -1.85 9.89
N THR A 127 -2.36 -2.43 8.75
CA THR A 127 -1.55 -1.73 7.73
C THR A 127 -2.23 -0.44 7.26
N ARG A 128 -3.57 -0.43 7.15
CA ARG A 128 -4.32 0.77 6.80
C ARG A 128 -4.17 1.87 7.84
N PHE A 129 -4.24 1.54 9.13
CA PHE A 129 -4.01 2.52 10.19
C PHE A 129 -2.57 3.06 10.18
N VAL A 130 -1.58 2.21 9.97
CA VAL A 130 -0.17 2.63 9.87
C VAL A 130 0.02 3.59 8.69
N SER A 131 -0.45 3.24 7.49
CA SER A 131 -0.27 4.06 6.28
C SER A 131 -0.99 5.40 6.39
N SER A 132 -2.21 5.41 6.94
CA SER A 132 -2.97 6.64 7.19
C SER A 132 -2.31 7.50 8.28
N GLY A 133 -1.83 6.88 9.36
CA GLY A 133 -1.12 7.56 10.45
C GLY A 133 0.16 8.24 9.99
N LEU A 134 0.97 7.55 9.18
CA LEU A 134 2.20 8.12 8.60
C LEU A 134 1.92 9.30 7.66
N SER A 135 0.85 9.22 6.87
CA SER A 135 0.47 10.31 5.97
C SER A 135 -0.10 11.52 6.73
N ALA A 136 -0.90 11.28 7.76
CA ALA A 136 -1.46 12.32 8.61
C ALA A 136 -0.40 13.00 9.50
N ALA A 137 0.66 12.28 9.89
CA ALA A 137 1.76 12.80 10.70
C ALA A 137 2.71 13.74 9.94
N LEU A 138 2.76 13.63 8.61
CA LEU A 138 3.73 14.38 7.79
C LEU A 138 3.69 15.91 8.00
N PRO A 139 2.52 16.59 8.03
CA PRO A 139 2.47 18.04 8.23
C PRO A 139 2.98 18.52 9.61
N HIS A 140 3.11 17.62 10.59
CA HIS A 140 3.62 17.96 11.93
C HIS A 140 5.16 17.89 12.04
N VAL A 141 5.82 17.28 11.05
CA VAL A 141 7.28 17.09 11.05
C VAL A 141 7.97 17.82 9.90
N VAL A 142 7.19 18.54 9.07
CA VAL A 142 7.69 19.26 7.89
C VAL A 142 7.05 20.65 7.84
N PRO A 143 7.81 21.72 7.47
CA PRO A 143 7.22 23.05 7.23
C PRO A 143 6.12 23.01 6.18
N THR A 144 5.07 23.81 6.37
CA THR A 144 3.85 23.82 5.54
C THR A 144 4.14 23.97 4.04
N GLU A 145 5.13 24.81 3.70
CA GLU A 145 5.53 25.09 2.30
C GLU A 145 6.17 23.87 1.63
N GLN A 146 6.72 22.93 2.42
CA GLN A 146 7.42 21.75 1.92
C GLN A 146 6.59 20.48 1.97
N VAL A 147 5.40 20.49 2.56
CA VAL A 147 4.56 19.30 2.75
C VAL A 147 4.33 18.55 1.45
N VAL A 148 4.01 19.23 0.35
CA VAL A 148 3.72 18.59 -0.95
C VAL A 148 4.96 17.88 -1.50
N SER A 149 6.13 18.52 -1.47
CA SER A 149 7.38 17.94 -1.98
C SER A 149 7.86 16.79 -1.09
N MET A 150 7.78 16.93 0.23
CA MET A 150 8.20 15.89 1.17
C MET A 150 7.23 14.70 1.18
N ASN A 151 5.93 14.92 0.91
CA ASN A 151 5.00 13.82 0.71
C ASN A 151 5.32 13.01 -0.55
N SER A 152 5.75 13.66 -1.64
CA SER A 152 6.19 12.97 -2.85
C SER A 152 7.44 12.12 -2.58
N VAL A 153 8.41 12.66 -1.84
CA VAL A 153 9.62 11.92 -1.42
C VAL A 153 9.25 10.73 -0.55
N ALA A 154 8.40 10.93 0.46
CA ALA A 154 7.96 9.88 1.37
C ALA A 154 7.21 8.77 0.63
N THR A 155 6.37 9.13 -0.35
CA THR A 155 5.62 8.18 -1.17
C THR A 155 6.54 7.39 -2.09
N ALA A 156 7.49 8.04 -2.75
CA ALA A 156 8.48 7.39 -3.60
C ALA A 156 9.37 6.43 -2.80
N CYS A 157 9.88 6.87 -1.65
CA CYS A 157 10.64 6.02 -0.73
C CYS A 157 9.84 4.79 -0.30
N GLY A 158 8.58 4.96 0.07
CA GLY A 158 7.69 3.86 0.44
C GLY A 158 7.47 2.87 -0.71
N ALA A 159 7.23 3.35 -1.93
CA ALA A 159 7.05 2.51 -3.11
C ALA A 159 8.30 1.68 -3.43
N VAL A 160 9.48 2.29 -3.39
CA VAL A 160 10.77 1.59 -3.58
C VAL A 160 10.98 0.55 -2.49
N SER A 161 10.68 0.88 -1.23
CA SER A 161 10.81 -0.04 -0.10
C SER A 161 9.86 -1.24 -0.23
N ALA A 162 8.60 -1.01 -0.61
CA ALA A 162 7.63 -2.08 -0.83
C ALA A 162 8.06 -3.00 -1.99
N PHE A 163 8.55 -2.42 -3.08
CA PHE A 163 9.08 -3.19 -4.20
C PHE A 163 10.31 -4.03 -3.78
N ALA A 164 11.25 -3.43 -3.05
CA ALA A 164 12.41 -4.16 -2.52
C ALA A 164 11.97 -5.31 -1.60
N GLY A 165 11.04 -5.06 -0.68
CA GLY A 165 10.49 -6.09 0.20
C GLY A 165 9.83 -7.24 -0.57
N ALA A 166 9.03 -6.93 -1.58
CA ALA A 166 8.39 -7.95 -2.40
C ALA A 166 9.42 -8.83 -3.15
N ASN A 167 10.54 -8.25 -3.60
CA ASN A 167 11.58 -8.99 -4.31
C ASN A 167 12.47 -9.84 -3.38
N VAL A 168 12.62 -9.47 -2.11
CA VAL A 168 13.37 -10.27 -1.11
C VAL A 168 12.72 -11.65 -0.92
N MET A 169 11.43 -11.81 -1.19
CA MET A 169 10.77 -13.13 -1.18
C MET A 169 11.47 -14.15 -2.10
N LEU A 170 12.11 -13.72 -3.17
CA LEU A 170 12.78 -14.64 -4.12
C LEU A 170 13.87 -15.46 -3.44
N LEU A 171 14.56 -14.89 -2.43
CA LEU A 171 15.66 -15.54 -1.74
C LEU A 171 15.21 -16.77 -0.93
N PRO A 172 14.25 -16.69 0.03
CA PRO A 172 13.73 -17.88 0.70
C PRO A 172 13.14 -18.92 -0.26
N ARG A 173 12.49 -18.46 -1.32
CA ARG A 173 11.92 -19.34 -2.33
C ARG A 173 12.98 -20.08 -3.14
N TRP A 174 14.10 -19.45 -3.43
CA TRP A 174 15.25 -20.09 -4.09
C TRP A 174 15.96 -21.10 -3.16
N LEU A 175 16.07 -20.79 -1.86
CA LEU A 175 16.76 -21.63 -0.88
C LEU A 175 15.92 -22.84 -0.41
N LEU A 176 14.61 -22.62 -0.20
CA LEU A 176 13.71 -23.61 0.43
C LEU A 176 12.70 -24.23 -0.56
N GLY A 177 12.73 -23.80 -1.82
CA GLY A 177 11.77 -24.22 -2.84
C GLY A 177 10.44 -23.44 -2.78
N ALA A 178 9.55 -23.79 -3.70
CA ALA A 178 8.21 -23.20 -3.79
C ALA A 178 7.25 -23.99 -2.90
N GLY A 179 6.86 -23.43 -1.75
CA GLY A 179 5.94 -24.09 -0.83
C GLY A 179 5.50 -23.21 0.31
N ASP A 180 4.67 -23.76 1.18
CA ASP A 180 4.14 -23.07 2.36
C ASP A 180 5.25 -22.68 3.33
N THR A 181 6.28 -23.52 3.49
CA THR A 181 7.42 -23.27 4.38
C THR A 181 8.19 -22.01 3.95
N SER A 182 8.53 -21.86 2.67
CA SER A 182 9.23 -20.67 2.18
C SER A 182 8.38 -19.41 2.37
N SER A 183 7.08 -19.52 2.14
CA SER A 183 6.13 -18.41 2.33
C SER A 183 5.98 -18.04 3.81
N ALA A 184 5.97 -19.02 4.72
CA ALA A 184 5.97 -18.79 6.16
C ALA A 184 7.22 -18.02 6.60
N VAL A 185 8.40 -18.42 6.12
CA VAL A 185 9.67 -17.73 6.40
C VAL A 185 9.62 -16.27 5.92
N VAL A 186 9.08 -16.02 4.73
CA VAL A 186 8.93 -14.65 4.21
C VAL A 186 8.02 -13.81 5.11
N ILE A 187 6.90 -14.38 5.60
CA ILE A 187 6.00 -13.68 6.51
C ILE A 187 6.65 -13.41 7.86
N TRP A 188 7.47 -14.32 8.38
CA TRP A 188 8.23 -14.07 9.60
C TRP A 188 9.33 -13.02 9.42
N LEU A 189 9.99 -12.96 8.25
CA LEU A 189 10.88 -11.84 7.91
C LEU A 189 10.13 -10.51 7.85
N ALA A 190 8.90 -10.51 7.32
CA ALA A 190 8.04 -9.32 7.39
C ALA A 190 7.70 -8.94 8.83
N ALA A 191 7.44 -9.92 9.71
CA ALA A 191 7.20 -9.68 11.12
C ALA A 191 8.42 -9.05 11.81
N VAL A 192 9.64 -9.48 11.48
CA VAL A 192 10.89 -8.84 11.98
C VAL A 192 10.96 -7.38 11.55
N ALA A 193 10.67 -7.09 10.27
CA ALA A 193 10.64 -5.70 9.80
C ALA A 193 9.54 -4.87 10.50
N VAL A 194 8.38 -5.46 10.78
CA VAL A 194 7.33 -4.81 11.60
C VAL A 194 7.78 -4.56 13.03
N ALA A 195 8.55 -5.46 13.64
CA ALA A 195 9.13 -5.24 14.98
C ALA A 195 10.07 -4.04 14.99
N VAL A 196 10.87 -3.86 13.93
CA VAL A 196 11.70 -2.66 13.76
C VAL A 196 10.82 -1.41 13.57
N ALA A 197 9.74 -1.49 12.79
CA ALA A 197 8.78 -0.39 12.62
C ALA A 197 8.09 -0.04 13.96
N LEU A 198 7.74 -1.03 14.78
CA LEU A 198 7.21 -0.82 16.13
C LEU A 198 8.22 -0.08 17.02
N TRP A 199 9.47 -0.54 17.02
CA TRP A 199 10.54 0.12 17.77
C TRP A 199 10.75 1.57 17.33
N LEU A 200 10.78 1.84 16.03
CA LEU A 200 10.86 3.21 15.50
C LEU A 200 9.65 4.05 15.93
N SER A 201 8.44 3.46 15.96
CA SER A 201 7.22 4.17 16.42
C SER A 201 7.30 4.60 17.88
N VAL A 202 7.91 3.78 18.74
CA VAL A 202 8.08 4.10 20.17
C VAL A 202 9.07 5.27 20.38
N ARG A 203 10.04 5.46 19.48
CA ARG A 203 11.06 6.51 19.58
C ARG A 203 10.56 7.93 19.35
N PHE A 204 9.36 8.12 18.81
CA PHE A 204 8.77 9.46 18.71
C PHE A 204 8.37 9.99 20.08
N HIS A 205 8.51 11.31 20.28
CA HIS A 205 7.98 11.97 21.47
C HIS A 205 6.45 11.94 21.47
N ARG A 206 5.86 11.96 22.66
CA ARG A 206 4.40 12.02 22.79
C ARG A 206 3.89 13.31 22.14
N HIS A 207 2.75 13.23 21.45
CA HIS A 207 2.05 14.33 20.78
C HIS A 207 2.80 14.99 19.60
N LEU A 208 4.04 14.58 19.28
CA LEU A 208 4.80 15.14 18.15
C LEU A 208 4.10 14.95 16.79
N LEU A 209 3.42 13.83 16.62
CA LEU A 209 2.77 13.46 15.37
C LEU A 209 1.33 13.99 15.25
N GLY A 210 0.87 14.76 16.24
CA GLY A 210 -0.51 15.24 16.33
C GLY A 210 -1.52 14.16 16.75
N PRO A 211 -2.83 14.46 16.72
CA PRO A 211 -3.42 15.75 16.36
C PRO A 211 -3.21 16.82 17.43
N ASP A 212 -3.43 18.10 17.05
CA ASP A 212 -3.39 19.22 17.97
C ASP A 212 -4.52 19.15 19.00
N ASP A 213 -4.34 19.76 20.17
CA ASP A 213 -5.30 19.67 21.28
C ASP A 213 -6.70 20.20 20.92
N SER A 214 -6.78 21.17 20.00
CA SER A 214 -8.05 21.69 19.47
C SER A 214 -8.83 20.65 18.66
N ALA A 215 -8.15 19.79 17.92
CA ALA A 215 -8.77 18.72 17.14
C ALA A 215 -9.27 17.56 18.02
N ARG A 216 -8.62 17.32 19.16
CA ARG A 216 -9.04 16.33 20.17
C ARG A 216 -10.32 16.70 20.89
N ALA A 217 -10.65 17.98 20.96
CA ALA A 217 -11.83 18.47 21.65
C ALA A 217 -13.17 18.14 20.96
N VAL A 218 -13.14 17.57 19.74
CA VAL A 218 -14.35 17.18 19.02
C VAL A 218 -14.95 15.93 19.66
N HIS A 219 -15.99 16.13 20.48
CA HIS A 219 -16.77 15.07 21.13
C HIS A 219 -17.87 14.55 20.18
N GLY A 220 -18.07 13.24 20.15
CA GLY A 220 -19.15 12.60 19.39
C GLY A 220 -18.80 11.17 18.96
N SER A 221 -19.80 10.42 18.52
CA SER A 221 -19.63 9.06 18.01
C SER A 221 -18.79 9.07 16.71
N VAL A 222 -17.71 8.27 16.67
CA VAL A 222 -16.88 8.10 15.47
C VAL A 222 -17.72 7.55 14.31
N THR A 223 -18.59 6.59 14.60
CA THR A 223 -19.49 5.98 13.61
C THR A 223 -20.42 7.03 12.99
N TYR A 224 -21.01 7.89 13.82
CA TYR A 224 -21.86 8.98 13.35
C TYR A 224 -21.08 9.96 12.48
N ALA A 225 -19.89 10.36 12.91
CA ALA A 225 -19.04 11.28 12.15
C ALA A 225 -18.62 10.69 10.79
N VAL A 226 -18.30 9.39 10.74
CA VAL A 226 -17.96 8.71 9.48
C VAL A 226 -19.16 8.62 8.55
N ILE A 227 -20.32 8.15 9.03
CA ILE A 227 -21.52 8.03 8.19
C ILE A 227 -21.97 9.39 7.68
N THR A 228 -22.02 10.39 8.57
CA THR A 228 -22.42 11.75 8.21
C THR A 228 -21.43 12.36 7.22
N GLY A 229 -20.11 12.19 7.46
CA GLY A 229 -19.06 12.64 6.55
C GLY A 229 -19.16 11.98 5.17
N TRP A 230 -19.52 10.71 5.09
CA TRP A 230 -19.74 10.02 3.83
C TRP A 230 -20.95 10.57 3.06
N VAL A 231 -22.07 10.77 3.74
CA VAL A 231 -23.28 11.32 3.12
C VAL A 231 -23.04 12.73 2.60
N TYR A 232 -22.42 13.59 3.42
CA TYR A 232 -22.07 14.95 3.00
C TYR A 232 -21.00 14.97 1.89
N GLY A 233 -19.98 14.12 2.00
CA GLY A 233 -18.95 13.98 0.97
C GLY A 233 -19.55 13.53 -0.35
N LEU A 234 -20.40 12.51 -0.36
CA LEU A 234 -21.07 12.02 -1.56
C LEU A 234 -21.97 13.08 -2.19
N ARG A 235 -22.75 13.80 -1.39
CA ARG A 235 -23.58 14.93 -1.87
C ARG A 235 -22.72 16.05 -2.46
N SER A 236 -21.62 16.41 -1.80
CA SER A 236 -20.69 17.44 -2.28
C SER A 236 -20.06 17.05 -3.61
N VAL A 237 -19.65 15.79 -3.76
CA VAL A 237 -19.09 15.25 -5.01
C VAL A 237 -20.14 15.25 -6.12
N ALA A 238 -21.38 14.83 -5.82
CA ALA A 238 -22.46 14.82 -6.79
C ALA A 238 -22.82 16.21 -7.31
N ASN A 239 -22.66 17.24 -6.48
CA ASN A 239 -22.93 18.63 -6.85
C ASN A 239 -21.80 19.30 -7.65
N VAL A 240 -20.63 18.66 -7.80
CA VAL A 240 -19.48 19.20 -8.56
C VAL A 240 -19.14 18.25 -9.70
N PRO A 241 -19.65 18.49 -10.94
CA PRO A 241 -19.51 17.56 -12.07
C PRO A 241 -18.06 17.18 -12.40
N THR A 242 -17.13 18.12 -12.27
CA THR A 242 -15.70 17.86 -12.51
C THR A 242 -15.07 16.89 -11.50
N VAL A 243 -15.48 16.97 -10.23
CA VAL A 243 -15.04 16.05 -9.18
C VAL A 243 -15.66 14.68 -9.39
N MET A 244 -16.96 14.63 -9.69
CA MET A 244 -17.66 13.39 -9.99
C MET A 244 -17.00 12.66 -11.19
N ALA A 245 -16.76 13.36 -12.30
CA ALA A 245 -16.11 12.77 -13.47
C ALA A 245 -14.71 12.23 -13.16
N THR A 246 -13.92 12.98 -12.38
CA THR A 246 -12.56 12.56 -11.98
C THR A 246 -12.60 11.30 -11.10
N LEU A 247 -13.49 11.25 -10.11
CA LEU A 247 -13.62 10.10 -9.22
C LEU A 247 -14.18 8.87 -9.96
N THR A 248 -15.14 9.06 -10.87
CA THR A 248 -15.67 7.98 -11.71
C THR A 248 -14.58 7.42 -12.63
N GLY A 249 -13.80 8.28 -13.28
CA GLY A 249 -12.66 7.87 -14.10
C GLY A 249 -11.61 7.10 -13.31
N LEU A 250 -11.29 7.56 -12.10
CA LEU A 250 -10.38 6.86 -11.21
C LEU A 250 -10.93 5.49 -10.76
N ALA A 251 -12.22 5.41 -10.43
CA ALA A 251 -12.88 4.15 -10.05
C ALA A 251 -12.86 3.16 -11.21
N ALA A 252 -13.22 3.59 -12.42
CA ALA A 252 -13.16 2.77 -13.64
C ALA A 252 -11.74 2.24 -13.91
N HIS A 253 -10.72 3.11 -13.82
CA HIS A 253 -9.33 2.73 -13.96
C HIS A 253 -8.90 1.68 -12.92
N ARG A 254 -9.31 1.83 -11.66
CA ARG A 254 -9.02 0.86 -10.59
C ARG A 254 -9.71 -0.46 -10.81
N MET A 255 -10.94 -0.48 -11.32
CA MET A 255 -11.64 -1.72 -11.70
C MET A 255 -10.91 -2.45 -12.81
N VAL A 256 -10.53 -1.76 -13.89
CA VAL A 256 -9.76 -2.35 -15.00
C VAL A 256 -8.43 -2.91 -14.51
N PHE A 257 -7.70 -2.17 -13.68
CA PHE A 257 -6.46 -2.64 -13.06
C PHE A 257 -6.68 -3.93 -12.25
N GLY A 258 -7.73 -3.98 -11.44
CA GLY A 258 -8.06 -5.16 -10.63
C GLY A 258 -8.42 -6.38 -11.50
N ILE A 259 -9.23 -6.20 -12.53
CA ILE A 259 -9.61 -7.25 -13.47
C ILE A 259 -8.39 -7.80 -14.22
N ASN A 260 -7.53 -6.91 -14.74
CA ASN A 260 -6.30 -7.32 -15.45
C ASN A 260 -5.35 -8.09 -14.54
N THR A 261 -5.17 -7.63 -13.32
CA THR A 261 -4.30 -8.31 -12.35
C THR A 261 -4.85 -9.71 -12.03
N LEU A 262 -6.15 -9.83 -11.80
CA LEU A 262 -6.80 -11.12 -11.57
C LEU A 262 -6.67 -12.03 -12.80
N MET A 263 -6.92 -11.51 -14.00
CA MET A 263 -6.84 -12.26 -15.26
C MET A 263 -5.42 -12.81 -15.50
N VAL A 264 -4.39 -11.98 -15.31
CA VAL A 264 -2.98 -12.40 -15.42
C VAL A 264 -2.67 -13.53 -14.44
N LEU A 265 -3.10 -13.42 -13.18
CA LEU A 265 -2.88 -14.45 -12.18
C LEU A 265 -3.58 -15.76 -12.54
N VAL A 266 -4.82 -15.69 -13.03
CA VAL A 266 -5.57 -16.88 -13.47
C VAL A 266 -4.89 -17.54 -14.68
N ILE A 267 -4.48 -16.77 -15.68
CA ILE A 267 -3.78 -17.28 -16.87
C ILE A 267 -2.45 -17.93 -16.47
N VAL A 268 -1.65 -17.25 -15.66
CA VAL A 268 -0.35 -17.79 -15.21
C VAL A 268 -0.53 -19.07 -14.39
N ARG A 269 -1.58 -19.17 -13.60
CA ARG A 269 -1.84 -20.33 -12.75
C ARG A 269 -2.40 -21.53 -13.53
N HIS A 270 -3.27 -21.31 -14.52
CA HIS A 270 -3.98 -22.36 -15.24
C HIS A 270 -3.44 -22.58 -16.67
N GLY A 271 -2.52 -21.74 -17.13
CA GLY A 271 -1.97 -21.77 -18.49
C GLY A 271 -0.95 -22.89 -18.80
N GLY A 272 -0.86 -23.91 -17.95
CA GLY A 272 -0.15 -25.17 -18.28
C GLY A 272 1.38 -25.14 -18.18
N GLY A 273 1.97 -24.07 -17.65
CA GLY A 273 3.42 -23.99 -17.40
C GLY A 273 3.83 -24.58 -16.03
N GLU A 274 5.09 -25.01 -15.90
CA GLU A 274 5.65 -25.38 -14.60
C GLU A 274 5.43 -24.26 -13.58
N HIS A 275 5.09 -24.61 -12.35
CA HIS A 275 4.75 -23.64 -11.29
C HIS A 275 5.84 -22.56 -11.06
N VAL A 276 7.10 -22.91 -11.32
CA VAL A 276 8.25 -21.98 -11.23
C VAL A 276 8.21 -20.94 -12.36
N ALA A 277 7.88 -21.36 -13.59
CA ALA A 277 7.76 -20.45 -14.73
C ALA A 277 6.59 -19.46 -14.54
N GLY A 278 5.45 -19.93 -14.03
CA GLY A 278 4.29 -19.09 -13.72
C GLY A 278 4.58 -18.02 -12.68
N PHE A 279 5.31 -18.36 -11.62
CA PHE A 279 5.73 -17.38 -10.61
C PHE A 279 6.69 -16.34 -11.21
N ALA A 280 7.68 -16.74 -12.00
CA ALA A 280 8.62 -15.83 -12.66
C ALA A 280 7.89 -14.84 -13.58
N VAL A 281 6.93 -15.28 -14.37
CA VAL A 281 6.10 -14.42 -15.23
C VAL A 281 5.31 -13.42 -14.38
N THR A 282 4.73 -13.84 -13.25
CA THR A 282 4.03 -12.92 -12.35
C THR A 282 4.97 -11.86 -11.77
N VAL A 283 6.18 -12.25 -11.35
CA VAL A 283 7.19 -11.30 -10.86
C VAL A 283 7.56 -10.27 -11.92
N VAL A 284 7.77 -10.71 -13.18
CA VAL A 284 8.05 -9.80 -14.31
C VAL A 284 6.87 -8.84 -14.54
N PHE A 285 5.65 -9.34 -14.49
CA PHE A 285 4.45 -8.51 -14.65
C PHE A 285 4.33 -7.46 -13.53
N VAL A 286 4.51 -7.86 -12.27
CA VAL A 286 4.48 -6.95 -11.12
C VAL A 286 5.62 -5.94 -11.18
N ALA A 287 6.81 -6.37 -11.58
CA ALA A 287 7.97 -5.49 -11.77
C ALA A 287 7.71 -4.46 -12.89
N ALA A 288 7.15 -4.87 -14.02
CA ALA A 288 6.78 -3.99 -15.12
C ALA A 288 5.70 -2.98 -14.70
N ALA A 289 4.68 -3.42 -13.95
CA ALA A 289 3.65 -2.55 -13.40
C ALA A 289 4.22 -1.54 -12.39
N GLY A 290 5.13 -1.98 -11.52
CA GLY A 290 5.86 -1.12 -10.57
C GLY A 290 6.73 -0.09 -11.27
N LEU A 291 7.49 -0.50 -12.29
CA LEU A 291 8.31 0.38 -13.11
C LEU A 291 7.45 1.41 -13.87
N GLY A 292 6.35 0.98 -14.47
CA GLY A 292 5.40 1.86 -15.14
C GLY A 292 4.80 2.89 -14.18
N SER A 293 4.44 2.49 -12.98
CA SER A 293 3.96 3.39 -11.92
C SER A 293 5.04 4.41 -11.51
N PHE A 294 6.29 3.96 -11.36
CA PHE A 294 7.42 4.83 -11.02
C PHE A 294 7.67 5.86 -12.14
N LEU A 295 7.78 5.41 -13.39
CA LEU A 295 7.97 6.28 -14.55
C LEU A 295 6.82 7.29 -14.71
N GLY A 296 5.57 6.84 -14.50
CA GLY A 296 4.40 7.71 -14.49
C GLY A 296 4.53 8.84 -13.47
N ASN A 297 4.95 8.54 -12.24
CA ASN A 297 5.16 9.53 -11.20
C ASN A 297 6.30 10.52 -11.52
N VAL A 298 7.35 10.08 -12.20
CA VAL A 298 8.46 10.95 -12.64
C VAL A 298 8.05 11.87 -13.79
N VAL A 299 7.29 11.34 -14.75
CA VAL A 299 6.88 12.07 -15.95
C VAL A 299 5.71 13.03 -15.69
N MET A 300 4.80 12.66 -14.78
CA MET A 300 3.56 13.39 -14.51
C MET A 300 3.75 14.90 -14.23
N PRO A 301 4.69 15.34 -13.38
CA PRO A 301 4.87 16.79 -13.14
C PRO A 301 5.26 17.58 -14.41
N ALA A 302 6.05 16.98 -15.29
CA ALA A 302 6.45 17.59 -16.55
C ALA A 302 5.26 17.66 -17.53
N ALA A 303 4.49 16.57 -17.64
CA ALA A 303 3.31 16.50 -18.47
C ALA A 303 2.25 17.52 -18.05
N VAL A 304 1.98 17.62 -16.74
CA VAL A 304 1.02 18.60 -16.19
C VAL A 304 1.46 20.03 -16.43
N ARG A 305 2.75 20.34 -16.33
CA ARG A 305 3.28 21.68 -16.65
C ARG A 305 3.12 22.02 -18.13
N ARG A 306 3.30 21.03 -19.03
CA ARG A 306 3.27 21.24 -20.47
C ARG A 306 1.86 21.29 -21.05
N TRP A 307 0.96 20.42 -20.60
CA TRP A 307 -0.37 20.23 -21.21
C TRP A 307 -1.54 20.57 -20.27
N GLY A 308 -1.26 20.89 -19.02
CA GLY A 308 -2.27 21.13 -18.00
C GLY A 308 -2.89 19.85 -17.43
N ARG A 309 -3.60 20.01 -16.32
CA ARG A 309 -4.11 18.86 -15.52
C ARG A 309 -5.13 18.01 -16.29
N TYR A 310 -6.08 18.64 -16.96
CA TYR A 310 -7.17 17.96 -17.66
C TYR A 310 -6.68 17.18 -18.88
N ALA A 311 -5.85 17.81 -19.73
CA ALA A 311 -5.31 17.16 -20.92
C ALA A 311 -4.40 15.98 -20.54
N THR A 312 -3.60 16.12 -19.50
CA THR A 312 -2.73 15.04 -19.01
C THR A 312 -3.55 13.86 -18.48
N ALA A 313 -4.59 14.12 -17.69
CA ALA A 313 -5.44 13.05 -17.14
C ALA A 313 -6.20 12.31 -18.27
N ASN A 314 -6.83 13.05 -19.18
CA ASN A 314 -7.56 12.45 -20.31
C ASN A 314 -6.62 11.72 -21.27
N GLY A 315 -5.43 12.26 -21.56
CA GLY A 315 -4.42 11.62 -22.39
C GLY A 315 -3.93 10.29 -21.77
N ALA A 316 -3.68 10.26 -20.45
CA ALA A 316 -3.30 9.05 -19.76
C ALA A 316 -4.40 7.97 -19.82
N LEU A 317 -5.66 8.36 -19.64
CA LEU A 317 -6.81 7.44 -19.76
C LEU A 317 -6.98 6.93 -21.20
N ALA A 318 -6.81 7.79 -22.19
CA ALA A 318 -6.88 7.40 -23.60
C ALA A 318 -5.78 6.41 -23.99
N ILE A 319 -4.54 6.64 -23.53
CA ILE A 319 -3.42 5.72 -23.74
C ILE A 319 -3.72 4.37 -23.06
N ALA A 320 -4.20 4.38 -21.81
CA ALA A 320 -4.57 3.14 -21.10
C ALA A 320 -5.67 2.37 -21.84
N ALA A 321 -6.69 3.05 -22.36
CA ALA A 321 -7.76 2.44 -23.14
C ALA A 321 -7.23 1.86 -24.47
N ALA A 322 -6.36 2.57 -25.19
CA ALA A 322 -5.76 2.09 -26.43
C ALA A 322 -4.90 0.84 -26.21
N VAL A 323 -4.08 0.81 -25.17
CA VAL A 323 -3.27 -0.36 -24.79
C VAL A 323 -4.18 -1.55 -24.45
N GLN A 324 -5.28 -1.32 -23.74
CA GLN A 324 -6.23 -2.37 -23.38
C GLN A 324 -6.91 -2.97 -24.63
N LEU A 325 -7.34 -2.11 -25.56
CA LEU A 325 -7.94 -2.58 -26.81
C LEU A 325 -6.95 -3.35 -27.69
N ALA A 326 -5.69 -2.91 -27.74
CA ALA A 326 -4.64 -3.65 -28.45
C ALA A 326 -4.37 -5.03 -27.82
N GLY A 327 -4.47 -5.15 -26.49
CA GLY A 327 -4.31 -6.42 -25.78
C GLY A 327 -5.45 -7.43 -25.96
N VAL A 328 -6.66 -6.97 -26.38
CA VAL A 328 -7.78 -7.88 -26.68
C VAL A 328 -7.58 -8.58 -28.04
N GLY A 329 -6.76 -8.04 -28.93
CA GLY A 329 -6.48 -8.60 -30.26
C GLY A 329 -5.30 -9.60 -30.29
N LEU A 330 -4.62 -9.79 -29.16
CA LEU A 330 -3.53 -10.76 -28.96
C LEU A 330 -3.97 -11.94 -28.13
#